data_d6300029633acb7e784963896841709c
#
_entry.id   d6300029633acb7e784963896841709c
#
_cell.length_a   1.000
_cell.length_b   1.000
_cell.length_c   1.000
_cell.angle_alpha   90.00
_cell.angle_beta   90.00
_cell.angle_gamma   90.00
#
_symmetry.space_group_name_H-M   'P 1'
#
loop_
_entity.id
_entity.type
_entity.pdbx_description
1 polymer ?
#
loop_
_entity_poly.entity_id
_entity_poly.type
_entity_poly.pdbx_seq_one_letter_code
_entity_poly.pdbx_strand_id
1 'polypeptide(L)'
;MKLNYSVAELRSFCIYWFVCNKIRFDFFHPIHIYFVFYFFIFFITPLFLIDAQDTLCVDDNVMGSCIRATIIVVFALLAFSIGYLATKNKIQKPEKVQALSQKTEKAILKKSYVIFIFCYLISIFYALSTGKTIIGIFTFGTLGQAMYMEDNMQFLINVSYLLLVPWLFICIYSKRKFIPLLLSYFLVSLFFTYGWRFIIYIIVLGFLITRARVLGKKIKLLQVALIVIVLLLFSVFTGAVRGGIRSGQQTDFEGFTSENMSSTLESNFNIYQTYYGVVGTYPEKEDYFYGQACFVYPFVVMWIPRYIWPDKPKGTGFPAGVALLKSCPSAIREARSFPNIYEYYIDFGPLGVIVFSFFIGVICRKMLDFYNSCSIYKIICYAIFIGFMIQFINRGYIAQLFSLFVFLYFPLLAYRKYFRKSNFQYNISK
;
A
#
# COMPACT_ATOMS: atom_id res chain seq x y z
N MET A 1 5.11 -29.73 -11.09
CA MET A 1 4.80 -28.39 -10.61
C MET A 1 6.05 -27.56 -10.33
N LYS A 2 6.94 -27.99 -9.45
CA LYS A 2 8.19 -27.26 -9.10
C LYS A 2 9.07 -26.89 -10.31
N LEU A 3 9.14 -27.73 -11.36
CA LEU A 3 10.00 -27.45 -12.53
C LEU A 3 9.51 -26.28 -13.40
N ASN A 4 8.18 -26.15 -13.61
CA ASN A 4 7.59 -25.06 -14.39
C ASN A 4 7.64 -23.71 -13.66
N TYR A 5 7.53 -23.74 -12.32
CA TYR A 5 7.73 -22.56 -11.50
C TYR A 5 9.18 -22.08 -11.56
N SER A 6 10.16 -22.99 -11.49
CA SER A 6 11.57 -22.62 -11.55
C SER A 6 11.95 -21.92 -12.88
N VAL A 7 11.31 -22.32 -13.99
CA VAL A 7 11.51 -21.65 -15.29
C VAL A 7 10.91 -20.25 -15.32
N ALA A 8 9.73 -20.05 -14.73
CA ALA A 8 9.09 -18.74 -14.63
C ALA A 8 9.87 -17.79 -13.69
N GLU A 9 10.41 -18.34 -12.60
CA GLU A 9 11.31 -17.60 -11.69
C GLU A 9 12.58 -17.14 -12.39
N LEU A 10 13.24 -18.04 -13.15
CA LEU A 10 14.43 -17.71 -13.92
C LEU A 10 14.15 -16.59 -14.93
N ARG A 11 13.03 -16.64 -15.64
CA ARG A 11 12.62 -15.58 -16.59
C ARG A 11 12.38 -14.25 -15.90
N SER A 12 11.67 -14.24 -14.79
CA SER A 12 11.40 -13.04 -14.02
C SER A 12 12.67 -12.44 -13.42
N PHE A 13 13.60 -13.29 -12.97
CA PHE A 13 14.92 -12.89 -12.49
C PHE A 13 15.78 -12.31 -13.62
N CYS A 14 15.74 -12.89 -14.82
CA CYS A 14 16.43 -12.35 -15.99
C CYS A 14 15.91 -10.96 -16.39
N ILE A 15 14.59 -10.76 -16.35
CA ILE A 15 13.99 -9.45 -16.62
C ILE A 15 14.47 -8.42 -15.59
N TYR A 16 14.40 -8.76 -14.31
CA TYR A 16 14.88 -7.90 -13.23
C TYR A 16 16.36 -7.58 -13.38
N TRP A 17 17.21 -8.59 -13.61
CA TRP A 17 18.65 -8.43 -13.81
C TRP A 17 18.98 -7.52 -15.01
N PHE A 18 18.28 -7.73 -16.15
CA PHE A 18 18.44 -6.89 -17.33
C PHE A 18 18.11 -5.42 -17.07
N VAL A 19 17.04 -5.17 -16.31
CA VAL A 19 16.63 -3.82 -15.95
C VAL A 19 17.60 -3.22 -14.93
N CYS A 20 18.02 -3.99 -13.93
CA CYS A 20 18.95 -3.53 -12.89
C CYS A 20 20.34 -3.19 -13.43
N ASN A 21 20.81 -3.88 -14.45
CA ASN A 21 22.10 -3.55 -15.10
C ASN A 21 22.09 -2.15 -15.75
N LYS A 22 20.91 -1.62 -16.08
CA LYS A 22 20.76 -0.27 -16.64
C LYS A 22 20.52 0.81 -15.59
N ILE A 23 20.30 0.43 -14.32
CA ILE A 23 19.87 1.32 -13.25
C ILE A 23 20.81 1.14 -12.05
N ARG A 24 21.34 2.25 -11.51
CA ARG A 24 22.08 2.20 -10.26
C ARG A 24 21.18 1.72 -9.14
N PHE A 25 21.62 0.74 -8.39
CA PHE A 25 20.85 0.20 -7.26
C PHE A 25 20.59 1.27 -6.20
N ASP A 26 19.31 1.50 -5.91
CA ASP A 26 18.82 2.34 -4.81
C ASP A 26 17.60 1.64 -4.21
N PHE A 27 17.61 1.41 -2.89
CA PHE A 27 16.51 0.74 -2.17
C PHE A 27 15.15 1.40 -2.36
N PHE A 28 15.14 2.70 -2.56
CA PHE A 28 13.90 3.46 -2.72
C PHE A 28 13.45 3.60 -4.18
N HIS A 29 14.12 2.93 -5.08
CA HIS A 29 13.75 2.98 -6.48
C HIS A 29 12.46 2.17 -6.71
N PRO A 30 11.42 2.72 -7.36
CA PRO A 30 10.10 2.07 -7.41
C PRO A 30 10.13 0.72 -8.13
N ILE A 31 11.04 0.54 -9.07
CA ILE A 31 11.18 -0.73 -9.78
C ILE A 31 11.61 -1.87 -8.86
N HIS A 32 12.57 -1.63 -7.94
CA HIS A 32 13.01 -2.66 -7.00
C HIS A 32 11.88 -3.06 -6.06
N ILE A 33 11.13 -2.08 -5.57
CA ILE A 33 9.99 -2.32 -4.70
C ILE A 33 8.93 -3.15 -5.43
N TYR A 34 8.58 -2.77 -6.66
CA TYR A 34 7.57 -3.49 -7.45
C TYR A 34 7.99 -4.94 -7.69
N PHE A 35 9.22 -5.16 -8.18
CA PHE A 35 9.72 -6.52 -8.46
C PHE A 35 9.83 -7.37 -7.20
N VAL A 36 10.35 -6.83 -6.09
CA VAL A 36 10.50 -7.57 -4.83
C VAL A 36 9.14 -8.05 -4.32
N PHE A 37 8.13 -7.17 -4.31
CA PHE A 37 6.79 -7.57 -3.86
C PHE A 37 6.14 -8.58 -4.80
N TYR A 38 6.21 -8.38 -6.12
CA TYR A 38 5.65 -9.34 -7.08
C TYR A 38 6.36 -10.68 -7.02
N PHE A 39 7.69 -10.69 -6.91
CA PHE A 39 8.47 -11.91 -6.79
C PHE A 39 8.11 -12.66 -5.52
N PHE A 40 7.97 -11.96 -4.41
CA PHE A 40 7.58 -12.55 -3.15
C PHE A 40 6.16 -13.14 -3.20
N ILE A 41 5.17 -12.39 -3.70
CA ILE A 41 3.77 -12.79 -3.73
C ILE A 41 3.51 -13.94 -4.71
N PHE A 42 4.05 -13.85 -5.93
CA PHE A 42 3.64 -14.74 -7.03
C PHE A 42 4.64 -15.86 -7.33
N PHE A 43 5.85 -15.81 -6.77
CA PHE A 43 6.84 -16.86 -7.00
C PHE A 43 7.30 -17.51 -5.70
N ILE A 44 7.76 -16.75 -4.71
CA ILE A 44 8.25 -17.34 -3.46
C ILE A 44 7.12 -17.97 -2.65
N THR A 45 6.05 -17.20 -2.38
CA THR A 45 4.95 -17.69 -1.52
C THR A 45 4.27 -18.94 -2.06
N PRO A 46 3.95 -19.07 -3.36
CA PRO A 46 3.38 -20.30 -3.90
C PRO A 46 4.27 -21.53 -3.75
N LEU A 47 5.61 -21.37 -3.79
CA LEU A 47 6.53 -22.51 -3.60
C LEU A 47 6.40 -23.17 -2.23
N PHE A 48 6.10 -22.38 -1.20
CA PHE A 48 5.95 -22.87 0.17
C PHE A 48 4.55 -23.38 0.50
N LEU A 49 3.52 -22.84 -0.18
CA LEU A 49 2.12 -23.05 0.18
C LEU A 49 1.32 -23.87 -0.86
N ILE A 50 1.93 -24.23 -1.99
CA ILE A 50 1.22 -24.88 -3.09
C ILE A 50 0.79 -26.32 -2.79
N ASP A 51 1.45 -26.97 -1.80
CA ASP A 51 1.11 -28.32 -1.38
C ASP A 51 -0.16 -28.36 -0.50
N ALA A 52 -0.63 -27.21 -0.01
CA ALA A 52 -1.89 -27.09 0.73
C ALA A 52 -3.07 -26.94 -0.25
N GLN A 53 -3.43 -28.02 -0.94
CA GLN A 53 -4.51 -28.03 -1.96
C GLN A 53 -5.85 -27.52 -1.41
N ASP A 54 -6.14 -27.79 -0.14
CA ASP A 54 -7.38 -27.38 0.53
C ASP A 54 -7.55 -25.86 0.68
N THR A 55 -6.48 -25.09 0.46
CA THR A 55 -6.48 -23.64 0.58
C THR A 55 -6.55 -22.92 -0.78
N LEU A 56 -6.43 -23.64 -1.89
CA LEU A 56 -6.51 -23.06 -3.24
C LEU A 56 -7.96 -22.81 -3.62
N CYS A 57 -8.20 -21.64 -4.22
CA CYS A 57 -9.53 -21.22 -4.66
C CYS A 57 -9.90 -21.75 -6.06
N VAL A 58 -9.39 -22.91 -6.46
CA VAL A 58 -9.60 -23.50 -7.79
C VAL A 58 -10.05 -24.92 -7.65
N ASP A 59 -11.28 -25.25 -8.10
CA ASP A 59 -11.89 -26.53 -7.88
C ASP A 59 -11.47 -27.63 -8.89
N ASP A 60 -11.33 -27.31 -10.20
CA ASP A 60 -11.24 -28.34 -11.24
C ASP A 60 -9.83 -28.52 -11.84
N ASN A 61 -9.19 -27.44 -12.27
CA ASN A 61 -7.88 -27.51 -12.93
C ASN A 61 -6.87 -26.59 -12.26
N VAL A 62 -6.51 -26.92 -11.06
CA VAL A 62 -5.55 -26.14 -10.23
C VAL A 62 -4.26 -25.89 -11.00
N MET A 63 -3.67 -26.90 -11.62
CA MET A 63 -2.40 -26.80 -12.32
C MET A 63 -2.47 -25.85 -13.51
N GLY A 64 -3.50 -25.99 -14.37
CA GLY A 64 -3.68 -25.15 -15.55
C GLY A 64 -3.89 -23.68 -15.16
N SER A 65 -4.68 -23.43 -14.14
CA SER A 65 -4.96 -22.08 -13.64
C SER A 65 -3.73 -21.44 -13.02
N CYS A 66 -2.95 -22.16 -12.23
CA CYS A 66 -1.70 -21.68 -11.65
C CYS A 66 -0.67 -21.34 -12.73
N ILE A 67 -0.50 -22.21 -13.74
CA ILE A 67 0.43 -21.95 -14.85
C ILE A 67 -0.01 -20.71 -15.63
N ARG A 68 -1.30 -20.62 -16.00
CA ARG A 68 -1.88 -19.50 -16.73
C ARG A 68 -1.68 -18.18 -15.95
N ALA A 69 -2.02 -18.17 -14.67
CA ALA A 69 -1.85 -17.03 -13.79
C ALA A 69 -0.39 -16.58 -13.70
N THR A 70 0.53 -17.51 -13.54
CA THR A 70 1.98 -17.24 -13.48
C THR A 70 2.52 -16.65 -14.79
N ILE A 71 2.09 -17.18 -15.93
CA ILE A 71 2.45 -16.65 -17.25
C ILE A 71 1.98 -15.19 -17.38
N ILE A 72 0.74 -14.90 -16.99
CA ILE A 72 0.19 -13.54 -17.04
C ILE A 72 0.99 -12.60 -16.14
N VAL A 73 1.42 -13.03 -14.94
CA VAL A 73 2.27 -12.24 -14.05
C VAL A 73 3.63 -11.94 -14.70
N VAL A 74 4.24 -12.89 -15.40
CA VAL A 74 5.50 -12.65 -16.16
C VAL A 74 5.28 -11.59 -17.23
N PHE A 75 4.18 -11.65 -17.98
CA PHE A 75 3.84 -10.61 -18.97
C PHE A 75 3.55 -9.26 -18.31
N ALA A 76 2.92 -9.25 -17.13
CA ALA A 76 2.71 -8.03 -16.35
C ALA A 76 4.04 -7.36 -15.95
N LEU A 77 5.02 -8.15 -15.49
CA LEU A 77 6.36 -7.66 -15.15
C LEU A 77 7.12 -7.14 -16.38
N LEU A 78 6.99 -7.82 -17.53
CA LEU A 78 7.54 -7.35 -18.81
C LEU A 78 6.91 -6.02 -19.23
N ALA A 79 5.59 -5.93 -19.22
CA ALA A 79 4.84 -4.73 -19.58
C ALA A 79 5.18 -3.56 -18.64
N PHE A 80 5.27 -3.80 -17.34
CA PHE A 80 5.73 -2.82 -16.36
C PHE A 80 7.14 -2.32 -16.71
N SER A 81 8.07 -3.24 -17.01
CA SER A 81 9.45 -2.91 -17.35
C SER A 81 9.54 -2.07 -18.63
N ILE A 82 8.75 -2.43 -19.64
CA ILE A 82 8.67 -1.67 -20.90
C ILE A 82 8.12 -0.27 -20.62
N GLY A 83 7.01 -0.15 -19.89
CA GLY A 83 6.43 1.14 -19.51
C GLY A 83 7.40 2.01 -18.72
N TYR A 84 8.15 1.41 -17.79
CA TYR A 84 9.17 2.09 -17.01
C TYR A 84 10.34 2.60 -17.85
N LEU A 85 10.79 1.84 -18.84
CA LEU A 85 11.90 2.18 -19.74
C LEU A 85 11.49 3.01 -20.95
N ALA A 86 10.20 3.01 -21.34
CA ALA A 86 9.69 3.71 -22.52
C ALA A 86 9.76 5.25 -22.42
N THR A 87 9.88 5.79 -21.22
CA THR A 87 10.01 7.24 -21.03
C THR A 87 11.41 7.69 -21.44
N LYS A 88 11.48 8.57 -22.45
CA LYS A 88 12.72 9.04 -23.09
C LYS A 88 13.67 9.82 -22.17
N ASN A 89 13.22 10.26 -21.01
CA ASN A 89 14.05 11.02 -20.09
C ASN A 89 15.14 10.15 -19.46
N LYS A 90 16.41 10.56 -19.62
CA LYS A 90 17.51 9.94 -18.88
C LYS A 90 17.23 9.97 -17.38
N ILE A 91 17.57 8.89 -16.68
CA ILE A 91 17.50 8.87 -15.21
C ILE A 91 18.50 9.91 -14.70
N GLN A 92 17.95 11.00 -14.18
CA GLN A 92 18.77 12.08 -13.61
C GLN A 92 19.35 11.61 -12.28
N LYS A 93 20.59 12.02 -12.00
CA LYS A 93 21.16 11.83 -10.65
C LYS A 93 20.36 12.67 -9.65
N PRO A 94 20.25 12.19 -8.40
CA PRO A 94 19.60 12.95 -7.36
C PRO A 94 20.22 14.34 -7.20
N GLU A 95 19.40 15.38 -7.37
CA GLU A 95 19.82 16.75 -7.17
C GLU A 95 19.99 17.06 -5.68
N LYS A 96 20.89 18.02 -5.34
CA LYS A 96 20.99 18.52 -3.97
C LYS A 96 19.70 19.25 -3.59
N VAL A 97 19.16 18.90 -2.44
CA VAL A 97 17.91 19.47 -1.94
C VAL A 97 18.10 20.96 -1.67
N GLN A 98 17.17 21.77 -2.17
CA GLN A 98 17.18 23.20 -1.97
C GLN A 98 16.71 23.56 -0.56
N ALA A 99 17.53 24.29 0.17
CA ALA A 99 17.14 24.85 1.47
C ALA A 99 16.10 25.96 1.28
N LEU A 100 15.11 25.98 2.14
CA LEU A 100 14.11 27.05 2.19
C LEU A 100 14.60 28.21 3.11
N SER A 101 14.01 29.39 2.95
CA SER A 101 14.25 30.46 3.90
C SER A 101 13.71 30.08 5.29
N GLN A 102 14.41 30.50 6.35
CA GLN A 102 14.01 30.19 7.73
C GLN A 102 12.58 30.66 8.07
N LYS A 103 12.13 31.77 7.44
CA LYS A 103 10.75 32.27 7.56
C LYS A 103 9.74 31.28 6.96
N THR A 104 10.06 30.71 5.80
CA THR A 104 9.20 29.73 5.13
C THR A 104 9.15 28.42 5.89
N GLU A 105 10.28 27.93 6.41
CA GLU A 105 10.34 26.71 7.24
C GLU A 105 9.47 26.85 8.50
N LYS A 106 9.59 27.98 9.22
CA LYS A 106 8.74 28.26 10.40
C LYS A 106 7.25 28.30 10.03
N ALA A 107 6.90 28.89 8.88
CA ALA A 107 5.50 28.96 8.42
C ALA A 107 4.94 27.57 8.08
N ILE A 108 5.73 26.73 7.39
CA ILE A 108 5.36 25.32 7.09
C ILE A 108 5.18 24.55 8.39
N LEU A 109 6.13 24.68 9.33
CA LEU A 109 6.09 23.96 10.60
C LEU A 109 4.86 24.35 11.43
N LYS A 110 4.57 25.67 11.57
CA LYS A 110 3.37 26.15 12.27
C LYS A 110 2.09 25.60 11.64
N LYS A 111 1.99 25.65 10.32
CA LYS A 111 0.84 25.11 9.58
C LYS A 111 0.70 23.60 9.78
N SER A 112 1.82 22.88 9.81
CA SER A 112 1.83 21.43 10.00
C SER A 112 1.32 21.05 11.39
N TYR A 113 1.68 21.76 12.44
CA TYR A 113 1.13 21.55 13.78
C TYR A 113 -0.39 21.79 13.83
N VAL A 114 -0.85 22.89 13.22
CA VAL A 114 -2.29 23.20 13.21
C VAL A 114 -3.10 22.10 12.49
N ILE A 115 -2.67 21.71 11.29
CA ILE A 115 -3.36 20.66 10.53
C ILE A 115 -3.29 19.32 11.28
N PHE A 116 -2.12 18.96 11.84
CA PHE A 116 -1.95 17.71 12.57
C PHE A 116 -2.88 17.65 13.78
N ILE A 117 -2.86 18.66 14.65
CA ILE A 117 -3.70 18.70 15.85
C ILE A 117 -5.18 18.66 15.50
N PHE A 118 -5.61 19.44 14.51
CA PHE A 118 -7.02 19.49 14.09
C PHE A 118 -7.50 18.13 13.57
N CYS A 119 -6.78 17.54 12.61
CA CYS A 119 -7.13 16.23 12.07
C CYS A 119 -7.02 15.12 13.12
N TYR A 120 -6.07 15.20 14.05
CA TYR A 120 -5.91 14.23 15.13
C TYR A 120 -7.08 14.27 16.10
N LEU A 121 -7.54 15.46 16.50
CA LEU A 121 -8.72 15.61 17.36
C LEU A 121 -9.99 15.06 16.71
N ILE A 122 -10.21 15.31 15.42
CA ILE A 122 -11.34 14.73 14.69
C ILE A 122 -11.24 13.20 14.67
N SER A 123 -10.07 12.67 14.44
CA SER A 123 -9.85 11.22 14.38
C SER A 123 -10.04 10.55 15.74
N ILE A 124 -9.58 11.18 16.83
CA ILE A 124 -9.87 10.69 18.20
C ILE A 124 -11.36 10.78 18.50
N PHE A 125 -12.01 11.89 18.20
CA PHE A 125 -13.45 12.04 18.40
C PHE A 125 -14.21 10.92 17.71
N TYR A 126 -13.88 10.62 16.46
CA TYR A 126 -14.45 9.48 15.75
C TYR A 126 -14.16 8.14 16.44
N ALA A 127 -12.93 7.90 16.90
CA ALA A 127 -12.59 6.68 17.64
C ALA A 127 -13.41 6.53 18.92
N LEU A 128 -13.62 7.61 19.66
CA LEU A 128 -14.42 7.64 20.88
C LEU A 128 -15.92 7.41 20.59
N SER A 129 -16.45 7.99 19.52
CA SER A 129 -17.85 7.79 19.11
C SER A 129 -18.17 6.34 18.75
N THR A 130 -17.15 5.56 18.38
CA THR A 130 -17.28 4.12 18.12
C THR A 130 -17.07 3.23 19.36
N GLY A 131 -17.16 3.80 20.56
CA GLY A 131 -17.06 3.07 21.82
C GLY A 131 -15.63 2.75 22.28
N LYS A 132 -14.60 3.36 21.66
CA LYS A 132 -13.22 3.20 22.13
C LYS A 132 -12.94 4.09 23.32
N THR A 133 -12.12 3.62 24.26
CA THR A 133 -11.68 4.42 25.39
C THR A 133 -10.38 5.16 25.06
N ILE A 134 -10.16 6.32 25.68
CA ILE A 134 -8.91 7.08 25.52
C ILE A 134 -7.71 6.21 25.91
N ILE A 135 -7.80 5.53 27.06
CA ILE A 135 -6.74 4.64 27.52
C ILE A 135 -6.48 3.53 26.48
N GLY A 136 -7.55 2.87 25.98
CA GLY A 136 -7.42 1.83 24.96
C GLY A 136 -6.75 2.30 23.68
N ILE A 137 -6.99 3.54 23.24
CA ILE A 137 -6.33 4.11 22.06
C ILE A 137 -4.81 4.22 22.31
N PHE A 138 -4.38 4.70 23.48
CA PHE A 138 -2.98 4.93 23.76
C PHE A 138 -2.22 3.68 24.25
N THR A 139 -2.90 2.68 24.80
CA THR A 139 -2.28 1.44 25.27
C THR A 139 -2.32 0.31 24.25
N PHE A 140 -2.80 0.59 23.04
CA PHE A 140 -3.06 -0.44 22.02
C PHE A 140 -4.04 -1.53 22.46
N GLY A 141 -4.81 -1.31 23.54
CA GLY A 141 -5.74 -2.27 24.14
C GLY A 141 -7.00 -2.55 23.33
N THR A 142 -7.21 -1.81 22.21
CA THR A 142 -8.35 -1.99 21.30
C THR A 142 -7.96 -2.68 19.99
N LEU A 143 -6.82 -3.36 20.01
CA LEU A 143 -6.34 -4.14 18.87
C LEU A 143 -7.41 -5.12 18.37
N GLY A 144 -7.77 -4.98 17.12
CA GLY A 144 -8.53 -5.99 16.38
C GLY A 144 -10.06 -5.88 16.41
N GLN A 145 -10.66 -5.03 17.19
CA GLN A 145 -12.08 -4.72 17.00
C GLN A 145 -12.21 -3.93 15.70
N ALA A 146 -12.46 -4.65 14.60
CA ALA A 146 -12.72 -4.03 13.32
C ALA A 146 -13.88 -3.04 13.47
N MET A 147 -13.60 -1.78 13.17
CA MET A 147 -14.62 -0.74 13.12
C MET A 147 -15.42 -0.89 11.82
N TYR A 148 -16.12 -1.99 11.67
CA TYR A 148 -17.16 -2.14 10.66
C TYR A 148 -18.46 -1.60 11.28
N MET A 149 -18.49 -0.30 11.54
CA MET A 149 -19.76 0.36 11.82
C MET A 149 -20.37 0.78 10.49
N GLU A 150 -21.63 0.41 10.30
CA GLU A 150 -22.46 0.84 9.17
C GLU A 150 -22.84 2.33 9.23
N ASP A 151 -22.10 3.12 9.99
CA ASP A 151 -22.41 4.50 10.30
C ASP A 151 -22.14 5.44 9.14
N ASN A 152 -23.02 6.42 8.99
CA ASN A 152 -22.89 7.55 8.07
C ASN A 152 -21.63 8.39 8.30
N MET A 153 -20.92 8.18 9.42
CA MET A 153 -19.69 8.88 9.79
C MET A 153 -18.40 8.15 9.37
N GLN A 154 -18.50 6.99 8.73
CA GLN A 154 -17.29 6.20 8.32
C GLN A 154 -16.30 7.01 7.48
N PHE A 155 -16.75 8.06 6.78
CA PHE A 155 -15.85 8.95 6.03
C PHE A 155 -14.87 9.69 6.93
N LEU A 156 -15.19 9.95 8.22
CA LEU A 156 -14.31 10.63 9.17
C LEU A 156 -13.02 9.83 9.44
N ILE A 157 -13.07 8.52 9.30
CA ILE A 157 -11.88 7.67 9.42
C ILE A 157 -10.80 8.08 8.40
N ASN A 158 -11.20 8.55 7.22
CA ASN A 158 -10.28 8.99 6.18
C ASN A 158 -9.55 10.30 6.54
N VAL A 159 -10.08 11.09 7.49
CA VAL A 159 -9.41 12.31 7.98
C VAL A 159 -8.07 11.97 8.64
N SER A 160 -7.94 10.78 9.22
CA SER A 160 -6.68 10.33 9.79
C SER A 160 -5.53 10.22 8.78
N TYR A 161 -5.82 9.95 7.50
CA TYR A 161 -4.80 9.92 6.45
C TYR A 161 -4.18 11.30 6.18
N LEU A 162 -4.94 12.38 6.44
CA LEU A 162 -4.44 13.75 6.29
C LEU A 162 -3.28 14.07 7.25
N LEU A 163 -3.09 13.28 8.31
CA LEU A 163 -2.04 13.44 9.32
C LEU A 163 -0.63 13.15 8.80
N LEU A 164 -0.50 12.32 7.76
CA LEU A 164 0.80 11.83 7.28
C LEU A 164 1.68 12.94 6.70
N VAL A 165 1.12 13.81 5.90
CA VAL A 165 1.87 14.91 5.27
C VAL A 165 2.35 15.95 6.28
N PRO A 166 1.50 16.51 7.17
CA PRO A 166 1.94 17.40 8.23
C PRO A 166 3.01 16.77 9.12
N TRP A 167 2.85 15.49 9.48
CA TRP A 167 3.83 14.77 10.28
C TRP A 167 5.21 14.71 9.59
N LEU A 168 5.27 14.40 8.28
CA LEU A 168 6.53 14.40 7.51
C LEU A 168 7.20 15.79 7.53
N PHE A 169 6.44 16.87 7.36
CA PHE A 169 7.00 18.23 7.47
C PHE A 169 7.50 18.54 8.89
N ILE A 170 6.81 18.07 9.93
CA ILE A 170 7.27 18.22 11.31
C ILE A 170 8.59 17.44 11.52
N CYS A 171 8.73 16.23 10.96
CA CYS A 171 9.96 15.46 11.01
C CYS A 171 11.15 16.17 10.34
N ILE A 172 10.90 16.94 9.28
CA ILE A 172 11.94 17.70 8.55
C ILE A 172 12.35 18.96 9.32
N TYR A 173 11.39 19.76 9.76
CA TYR A 173 11.64 21.13 10.21
C TYR A 173 11.67 21.31 11.74
N SER A 174 11.25 20.30 12.52
CA SER A 174 11.30 20.39 13.97
C SER A 174 12.76 20.34 14.47
N LYS A 175 13.16 21.35 15.23
CA LYS A 175 14.47 21.38 15.88
C LYS A 175 14.55 20.42 17.08
N ARG A 176 13.43 20.16 17.74
CA ARG A 176 13.33 19.28 18.91
C ARG A 176 12.99 17.86 18.44
N LYS A 177 13.94 16.93 18.49
CA LYS A 177 13.77 15.54 18.01
C LYS A 177 12.69 14.76 18.78
N PHE A 178 12.39 15.13 19.99
CA PHE A 178 11.37 14.49 20.82
C PHE A 178 9.96 14.68 20.25
N ILE A 179 9.66 15.86 19.67
CA ILE A 179 8.31 16.15 19.17
C ILE A 179 7.90 15.23 18.01
N PRO A 180 8.69 15.08 16.94
CA PRO A 180 8.36 14.10 15.90
C PRO A 180 8.18 12.68 16.43
N LEU A 181 9.00 12.26 17.41
CA LEU A 181 8.89 10.93 18.03
C LEU A 181 7.55 10.76 18.77
N LEU A 182 7.18 11.75 19.59
CA LEU A 182 5.91 11.77 20.31
C LEU A 182 4.71 11.75 19.36
N LEU A 183 4.76 12.56 18.31
CA LEU A 183 3.70 12.58 17.30
C LEU A 183 3.64 11.29 16.48
N SER A 184 4.78 10.61 16.27
CA SER A 184 4.81 9.28 15.65
C SER A 184 4.11 8.24 16.52
N TYR A 185 4.32 8.29 17.84
CA TYR A 185 3.62 7.42 18.77
C TYR A 185 2.11 7.62 18.70
N PHE A 186 1.63 8.87 18.75
CA PHE A 186 0.21 9.19 18.64
C PHE A 186 -0.39 8.77 17.30
N LEU A 187 0.35 8.94 16.22
CA LEU A 187 -0.07 8.54 14.88
C LEU A 187 -0.21 7.02 14.78
N VAL A 188 0.81 6.30 15.26
CA VAL A 188 0.82 4.83 15.25
C VAL A 188 -0.29 4.28 16.13
N SER A 189 -0.48 4.79 17.36
CA SER A 189 -1.53 4.33 18.27
C SER A 189 -2.95 4.50 17.67
N LEU A 190 -3.20 5.61 17.00
CA LEU A 190 -4.47 5.88 16.31
C LEU A 190 -4.72 4.87 15.18
N PHE A 191 -3.73 4.64 14.31
CA PHE A 191 -3.90 3.69 13.20
C PHE A 191 -4.00 2.24 13.67
N PHE A 192 -3.38 1.91 14.79
CA PHE A 192 -3.57 0.63 15.46
C PHE A 192 -5.01 0.44 15.92
N THR A 193 -5.59 1.45 16.54
CA THR A 193 -6.98 1.44 16.97
C THR A 193 -7.92 1.19 15.81
N TYR A 194 -7.62 1.74 14.63
CA TYR A 194 -8.37 1.47 13.40
C TYR A 194 -8.05 0.12 12.75
N GLY A 195 -7.05 -0.58 13.25
CA GLY A 195 -6.62 -1.87 12.71
C GLY A 195 -5.92 -1.77 11.35
N TRP A 196 -5.39 -0.62 10.99
CA TRP A 196 -4.75 -0.35 9.69
C TRP A 196 -3.23 -0.49 9.73
N ARG A 197 -2.76 -1.71 9.61
CA ARG A 197 -1.33 -2.02 9.64
C ARG A 197 -0.54 -1.39 8.49
N PHE A 198 -1.14 -1.27 7.31
CA PHE A 198 -0.45 -0.81 6.11
C PHE A 198 0.03 0.65 6.20
N ILE A 199 -0.64 1.48 6.99
CA ILE A 199 -0.24 2.89 7.18
C ILE A 199 1.13 2.97 7.85
N ILE A 200 1.50 1.99 8.66
CA ILE A 200 2.82 1.96 9.30
C ILE A 200 3.91 1.80 8.25
N TYR A 201 3.69 1.03 7.20
CA TYR A 201 4.63 0.97 6.08
C TYR A 201 4.79 2.34 5.40
N ILE A 202 3.69 3.09 5.21
CA ILE A 202 3.74 4.44 4.64
C ILE A 202 4.50 5.39 5.57
N ILE A 203 4.26 5.33 6.89
CA ILE A 203 4.97 6.13 7.89
C ILE A 203 6.48 5.84 7.85
N VAL A 204 6.85 4.57 7.94
CA VAL A 204 8.26 4.15 8.00
C VAL A 204 8.98 4.50 6.71
N LEU A 205 8.44 4.14 5.55
CA LEU A 205 9.06 4.45 4.26
C LEU A 205 9.09 5.95 3.97
N GLY A 206 8.01 6.65 4.28
CA GLY A 206 7.96 8.10 4.16
C GLY A 206 9.06 8.78 4.98
N PHE A 207 9.25 8.34 6.21
CA PHE A 207 10.32 8.83 7.08
C PHE A 207 11.71 8.49 6.54
N LEU A 208 11.94 7.23 6.11
CA LEU A 208 13.24 6.79 5.59
C LEU A 208 13.64 7.55 4.33
N ILE A 209 12.73 7.68 3.37
CA ILE A 209 12.97 8.44 2.13
C ILE A 209 13.28 9.90 2.45
N THR A 210 12.48 10.49 3.32
CA THR A 210 12.69 11.89 3.76
C THR A 210 14.03 12.05 4.46
N ARG A 211 14.41 11.13 5.34
CA ARG A 211 15.71 11.13 6.02
C ARG A 211 16.88 10.98 5.04
N ALA A 212 16.76 10.06 4.08
CA ALA A 212 17.81 9.82 3.09
C ALA A 212 18.00 11.02 2.15
N ARG A 213 16.90 11.54 1.60
CA ARG A 213 16.94 12.55 0.54
C ARG A 213 17.00 13.98 1.07
N VAL A 214 16.20 14.33 2.08
CA VAL A 214 16.11 15.71 2.57
C VAL A 214 17.16 15.99 3.63
N LEU A 215 17.38 15.07 4.57
CA LEU A 215 18.38 15.23 5.62
C LEU A 215 19.78 14.73 5.23
N GLY A 216 19.96 14.17 4.02
CA GLY A 216 21.24 13.71 3.48
C GLY A 216 21.88 12.56 4.27
N LYS A 217 21.11 11.86 5.12
CA LYS A 217 21.63 10.79 5.96
C LYS A 217 21.62 9.47 5.22
N LYS A 218 22.79 8.89 4.98
CA LYS A 218 22.92 7.56 4.37
C LYS A 218 22.25 6.51 5.27
N ILE A 219 21.44 5.66 4.67
CA ILE A 219 20.81 4.52 5.33
C ILE A 219 21.64 3.30 5.01
N LYS A 220 22.13 2.61 6.04
CA LYS A 220 22.91 1.39 5.90
C LYS A 220 21.97 0.20 5.61
N LEU A 221 22.43 -0.76 4.80
CA LEU A 221 21.68 -1.99 4.49
C LEU A 221 21.18 -2.69 5.76
N LEU A 222 22.03 -2.80 6.77
CA LEU A 222 21.67 -3.39 8.06
C LEU A 222 20.48 -2.69 8.73
N GLN A 223 20.38 -1.35 8.63
CA GLN A 223 19.26 -0.60 9.18
C GLN A 223 17.96 -0.91 8.41
N VAL A 224 18.04 -1.03 7.09
CA VAL A 224 16.88 -1.44 6.26
C VAL A 224 16.44 -2.85 6.63
N ALA A 225 17.37 -3.79 6.71
CA ALA A 225 17.09 -5.17 7.10
C ALA A 225 16.46 -5.26 8.48
N LEU A 226 16.98 -4.54 9.48
CA LEU A 226 16.42 -4.50 10.82
C LEU A 226 14.99 -3.93 10.82
N ILE A 227 14.74 -2.86 10.08
CA ILE A 227 13.41 -2.26 9.96
C ILE A 227 12.44 -3.23 9.30
N VAL A 228 12.85 -3.94 8.23
CA VAL A 228 12.01 -4.95 7.57
C VAL A 228 11.68 -6.08 8.54
N ILE A 229 12.65 -6.59 9.29
CA ILE A 229 12.43 -7.63 10.31
C ILE A 229 11.43 -7.14 11.37
N VAL A 230 11.61 -5.93 11.90
CA VAL A 230 10.69 -5.34 12.89
C VAL A 230 9.28 -5.20 12.32
N LEU A 231 9.14 -4.77 11.06
CA LEU A 231 7.84 -4.64 10.40
C LEU A 231 7.18 -6.00 10.16
N LEU A 232 7.95 -7.04 9.82
CA LEU A 232 7.46 -8.40 9.68
C LEU A 232 6.98 -8.97 11.02
N LEU A 233 7.81 -8.89 12.06
CA LEU A 233 7.44 -9.31 13.42
C LEU A 233 6.19 -8.59 13.91
N PHE A 234 6.11 -7.29 13.64
CA PHE A 234 4.95 -6.49 13.95
C PHE A 234 3.69 -6.94 13.17
N SER A 235 3.81 -7.28 11.90
CA SER A 235 2.71 -7.81 11.09
C SER A 235 2.19 -9.14 11.64
N VAL A 236 3.10 -10.03 12.04
CA VAL A 236 2.79 -11.32 12.66
C VAL A 236 2.09 -11.11 14.01
N PHE A 237 2.67 -10.28 14.87
CA PHE A 237 2.08 -9.93 16.18
C PHE A 237 0.64 -9.43 16.05
N THR A 238 0.42 -8.44 15.19
CA THR A 238 -0.92 -7.87 15.00
C THR A 238 -1.90 -8.84 14.35
N GLY A 239 -1.41 -9.81 13.57
CA GLY A 239 -2.21 -10.90 13.00
C GLY A 239 -2.68 -11.88 14.05
N ALA A 240 -1.77 -12.34 14.90
CA ALA A 240 -2.05 -13.27 16.00
C ALA A 240 -3.07 -12.68 17.01
N VAL A 241 -2.86 -11.42 17.44
CA VAL A 241 -3.79 -10.72 18.33
C VAL A 241 -5.19 -10.61 17.73
N ARG A 242 -5.31 -10.34 16.42
CA ARG A 242 -6.63 -10.31 15.75
C ARG A 242 -7.29 -11.68 15.67
N GLY A 243 -6.51 -12.71 15.44
CA GLY A 243 -7.01 -14.10 15.43
C GLY A 243 -7.62 -14.47 16.78
N GLY A 244 -6.92 -14.21 17.87
CA GLY A 244 -7.38 -14.47 19.23
C GLY A 244 -8.67 -13.72 19.58
N ILE A 245 -8.79 -12.43 19.24
CA ILE A 245 -9.99 -11.63 19.49
C ILE A 245 -11.19 -12.16 18.68
N ARG A 246 -10.99 -12.60 17.43
CA ARG A 246 -12.08 -13.17 16.62
C ARG A 246 -12.58 -14.51 17.12
N SER A 247 -11.69 -15.31 17.70
CA SER A 247 -12.06 -16.61 18.29
C SER A 247 -12.65 -16.51 19.70
N GLY A 248 -12.79 -15.29 20.27
CA GLY A 248 -13.29 -15.07 21.63
C GLY A 248 -12.32 -15.52 22.72
N GLN A 249 -11.10 -15.87 22.37
CA GLN A 249 -10.06 -16.19 23.33
C GLN A 249 -9.46 -14.90 23.91
N GLN A 250 -9.28 -14.87 25.23
CA GLN A 250 -8.48 -13.82 25.86
C GLN A 250 -7.06 -13.91 25.25
N THR A 251 -6.52 -12.75 24.92
CA THR A 251 -5.20 -12.61 24.34
C THR A 251 -4.12 -12.87 25.39
N ASP A 252 -3.97 -14.11 25.81
CA ASP A 252 -2.82 -14.51 26.59
C ASP A 252 -1.63 -14.67 25.66
N PHE A 253 -0.48 -14.15 26.08
CA PHE A 253 0.78 -14.25 25.35
C PHE A 253 1.21 -15.71 25.08
N GLU A 254 0.57 -16.69 25.71
CA GLU A 254 0.73 -18.13 25.46
C GLU A 254 0.29 -18.58 24.06
N GLY A 255 -0.52 -17.77 23.35
CA GLY A 255 -0.89 -18.01 21.95
C GLY A 255 0.24 -17.79 20.92
N PHE A 256 1.44 -17.40 21.35
CA PHE A 256 2.63 -17.28 20.50
C PHE A 256 3.32 -18.63 20.28
N THR A 257 2.60 -19.59 19.69
CA THR A 257 3.20 -20.84 19.23
C THR A 257 3.77 -20.67 17.82
N SER A 258 4.75 -21.50 17.45
CA SER A 258 5.30 -21.53 16.09
C SER A 258 4.21 -21.79 15.04
N GLU A 259 3.18 -22.58 15.39
CA GLU A 259 2.03 -22.89 14.53
C GLU A 259 1.16 -21.65 14.27
N ASN A 260 0.89 -20.83 15.29
CA ASN A 260 0.14 -19.57 15.12
C ASN A 260 0.93 -18.50 14.36
N MET A 261 2.25 -18.53 14.45
CA MET A 261 3.10 -17.66 13.62
C MET A 261 3.08 -18.09 12.16
N SER A 262 3.19 -19.38 11.86
CA SER A 262 3.15 -19.89 10.49
C SER A 262 1.78 -19.64 9.86
N SER A 263 0.68 -19.95 10.54
CA SER A 263 -0.68 -19.69 10.03
C SER A 263 -0.96 -18.20 9.80
N THR A 264 -0.41 -17.32 10.65
CA THR A 264 -0.53 -15.86 10.46
C THR A 264 0.30 -15.38 9.27
N LEU A 265 1.51 -15.92 9.08
CA LEU A 265 2.31 -15.62 7.88
C LEU A 265 1.59 -16.11 6.62
N GLU A 266 1.10 -17.33 6.63
CA GLU A 266 0.29 -17.89 5.54
C GLU A 266 -0.89 -17.00 5.20
N SER A 267 -1.70 -16.61 6.19
CA SER A 267 -2.89 -15.77 5.98
C SER A 267 -2.57 -14.38 5.42
N ASN A 268 -1.39 -13.83 5.73
CA ASN A 268 -0.95 -12.52 5.22
C ASN A 268 -0.41 -12.57 3.79
N PHE A 269 0.11 -13.73 3.35
CA PHE A 269 0.77 -13.88 2.05
C PHE A 269 -0.04 -14.69 1.02
N ASN A 270 -1.19 -15.26 1.40
CA ASN A 270 -2.07 -16.04 0.53
C ASN A 270 -2.83 -15.23 -0.53
N ILE A 271 -2.49 -13.97 -0.72
CA ILE A 271 -3.19 -13.09 -1.69
C ILE A 271 -3.08 -13.58 -3.13
N TYR A 272 -2.05 -14.36 -3.48
CA TYR A 272 -1.93 -14.98 -4.81
C TYR A 272 -3.05 -15.96 -5.11
N GLN A 273 -3.59 -16.65 -4.08
CA GLN A 273 -4.67 -17.65 -4.25
C GLN A 273 -5.95 -17.01 -4.80
N THR A 274 -6.30 -15.80 -4.34
CA THR A 274 -7.46 -15.08 -4.85
C THR A 274 -7.31 -14.73 -6.34
N TYR A 275 -6.09 -14.40 -6.76
CA TYR A 275 -5.80 -14.17 -8.18
C TYR A 275 -5.83 -15.46 -9.00
N TYR A 276 -5.28 -16.55 -8.49
CA TYR A 276 -5.34 -17.86 -9.15
C TYR A 276 -6.79 -18.34 -9.29
N GLY A 277 -7.62 -18.11 -8.27
CA GLY A 277 -9.04 -18.41 -8.30
C GLY A 277 -9.77 -17.70 -9.44
N VAL A 278 -9.58 -16.40 -9.61
CA VAL A 278 -10.26 -15.67 -10.73
C VAL A 278 -9.72 -16.10 -12.09
N VAL A 279 -8.43 -16.41 -12.22
CA VAL A 279 -7.86 -16.92 -13.48
C VAL A 279 -8.43 -18.31 -13.83
N GLY A 280 -8.80 -19.12 -12.84
CA GLY A 280 -9.47 -20.40 -13.03
C GLY A 280 -10.97 -20.30 -13.29
N THR A 281 -11.58 -19.16 -12.98
CA THR A 281 -13.02 -18.93 -13.11
C THR A 281 -13.37 -18.14 -14.39
N TYR A 282 -12.57 -17.14 -14.72
CA TYR A 282 -12.83 -16.23 -15.85
C TYR A 282 -11.92 -16.54 -17.06
N PRO A 283 -12.41 -16.50 -18.31
CA PRO A 283 -13.82 -16.30 -18.69
C PRO A 283 -14.62 -17.61 -18.74
N GLU A 284 -14.06 -18.77 -18.38
CA GLU A 284 -14.63 -20.08 -18.68
C GLU A 284 -15.98 -20.33 -17.97
N LYS A 285 -16.13 -19.85 -16.72
CA LYS A 285 -17.34 -20.05 -15.91
C LYS A 285 -18.15 -18.76 -15.73
N GLU A 286 -17.54 -17.59 -15.91
CA GLU A 286 -18.13 -16.28 -15.64
C GLU A 286 -17.64 -15.22 -16.63
N ASP A 287 -18.50 -14.27 -16.97
CA ASP A 287 -18.17 -13.17 -17.87
C ASP A 287 -17.35 -12.07 -17.16
N TYR A 288 -16.51 -11.36 -17.92
CA TYR A 288 -15.78 -10.20 -17.43
C TYR A 288 -16.71 -9.03 -17.08
N PHE A 289 -16.26 -8.17 -16.17
CA PHE A 289 -17.02 -7.00 -15.72
C PHE A 289 -16.88 -5.76 -16.61
N TYR A 290 -16.02 -5.78 -17.62
CA TYR A 290 -15.86 -4.74 -18.65
C TYR A 290 -15.70 -3.32 -18.10
N GLY A 291 -14.83 -3.14 -17.10
CA GLY A 291 -14.49 -1.85 -16.53
C GLY A 291 -15.31 -1.44 -15.30
N GLN A 292 -16.23 -2.28 -14.84
CA GLN A 292 -17.02 -1.96 -13.64
C GLN A 292 -16.15 -1.88 -12.38
N ALA A 293 -15.17 -2.79 -12.21
CA ALA A 293 -14.30 -2.79 -11.05
C ALA A 293 -13.27 -1.67 -11.10
N CYS A 294 -12.63 -1.46 -12.26
CA CYS A 294 -11.53 -0.50 -12.40
C CYS A 294 -11.98 0.95 -12.57
N PHE A 295 -13.16 1.20 -13.16
CA PHE A 295 -13.60 2.55 -13.53
C PHE A 295 -14.92 2.95 -12.91
N VAL A 296 -15.99 2.18 -13.15
CA VAL A 296 -17.35 2.61 -12.76
C VAL A 296 -17.46 2.70 -11.25
N TYR A 297 -17.07 1.66 -10.54
CA TYR A 297 -17.20 1.62 -9.09
C TYR A 297 -16.30 2.64 -8.39
N PRO A 298 -14.99 2.74 -8.69
CA PRO A 298 -14.10 3.69 -8.01
C PRO A 298 -14.42 5.16 -8.28
N PHE A 299 -14.77 5.51 -9.51
CA PHE A 299 -14.90 6.91 -9.91
C PHE A 299 -16.33 7.44 -9.87
N VAL A 300 -17.34 6.57 -9.90
CA VAL A 300 -18.75 6.97 -9.91
C VAL A 300 -19.45 6.47 -8.66
N VAL A 301 -19.59 5.16 -8.53
CA VAL A 301 -20.45 4.55 -7.50
C VAL A 301 -19.96 4.86 -6.10
N MET A 302 -18.67 4.79 -5.85
CA MET A 302 -18.08 4.99 -4.53
C MET A 302 -18.42 6.36 -3.92
N TRP A 303 -18.51 7.41 -4.74
CA TRP A 303 -18.71 8.78 -4.28
C TRP A 303 -20.18 9.15 -4.02
N ILE A 304 -21.13 8.30 -4.44
CA ILE A 304 -22.55 8.52 -4.17
C ILE A 304 -22.80 8.20 -2.70
N PRO A 305 -23.26 9.17 -1.88
CA PRO A 305 -23.58 8.92 -0.48
C PRO A 305 -24.74 7.94 -0.33
N ARG A 306 -24.76 7.15 0.75
CA ARG A 306 -25.83 6.18 1.02
C ARG A 306 -27.19 6.81 1.29
N TYR A 307 -27.23 8.04 1.74
CA TYR A 307 -28.51 8.76 1.91
C TYR A 307 -29.18 9.08 0.56
N ILE A 308 -28.38 9.15 -0.54
CA ILE A 308 -28.91 9.32 -1.90
C ILE A 308 -29.23 7.95 -2.52
N TRP A 309 -28.38 6.96 -2.23
CA TRP A 309 -28.55 5.59 -2.72
C TRP A 309 -28.45 4.59 -1.57
N PRO A 310 -29.58 4.33 -0.83
CA PRO A 310 -29.60 3.43 0.34
C PRO A 310 -29.17 2.00 -0.02
N ASP A 311 -29.63 1.49 -1.17
CA ASP A 311 -29.35 0.14 -1.68
C ASP A 311 -28.00 -0.01 -2.40
N LYS A 312 -27.12 0.99 -2.26
CA LYS A 312 -25.78 0.92 -2.80
C LYS A 312 -25.07 -0.36 -2.36
N PRO A 313 -24.46 -1.15 -3.30
CA PRO A 313 -23.81 -2.41 -2.99
C PRO A 313 -22.86 -2.32 -1.79
N LYS A 314 -22.90 -3.32 -0.91
CA LYS A 314 -22.05 -3.42 0.28
C LYS A 314 -21.19 -4.68 0.20
N GLY A 315 -19.99 -4.61 0.75
CA GLY A 315 -19.12 -5.77 0.92
C GLY A 315 -18.93 -6.59 -0.36
N THR A 316 -19.56 -7.75 -0.42
CA THR A 316 -19.51 -8.66 -1.57
C THR A 316 -20.40 -8.25 -2.76
N GLY A 317 -21.20 -7.19 -2.62
CA GLY A 317 -22.08 -6.73 -3.70
C GLY A 317 -21.40 -5.88 -4.78
N PHE A 318 -20.16 -5.45 -4.61
CA PHE A 318 -19.41 -4.73 -5.63
C PHE A 318 -18.60 -5.70 -6.52
N PRO A 319 -18.20 -5.32 -7.75
CA PRO A 319 -17.64 -6.24 -8.74
C PRO A 319 -16.53 -7.15 -8.23
N ALA A 320 -15.52 -6.60 -7.55
CA ALA A 320 -14.43 -7.38 -6.97
C ALA A 320 -14.91 -8.36 -5.89
N GLY A 321 -15.90 -7.97 -5.07
CA GLY A 321 -16.50 -8.83 -4.07
C GLY A 321 -17.35 -9.96 -4.68
N VAL A 322 -18.12 -9.67 -5.73
CA VAL A 322 -18.89 -10.68 -6.48
C VAL A 322 -17.95 -11.68 -7.12
N ALA A 323 -16.87 -11.21 -7.76
CA ALA A 323 -15.86 -12.08 -8.37
C ALA A 323 -15.19 -12.97 -7.33
N LEU A 324 -14.89 -12.42 -6.14
CA LEU A 324 -14.29 -13.17 -5.04
C LEU A 324 -15.25 -14.25 -4.51
N LEU A 325 -16.54 -13.95 -4.40
CA LEU A 325 -17.56 -14.91 -3.97
C LEU A 325 -17.65 -16.10 -4.91
N LYS A 326 -17.56 -15.85 -6.23
CA LYS A 326 -17.65 -16.88 -7.26
C LYS A 326 -16.37 -17.69 -7.43
N SER A 327 -15.19 -17.06 -7.29
CA SER A 327 -13.90 -17.70 -7.54
C SER A 327 -13.23 -18.25 -6.30
N CYS A 328 -13.49 -17.67 -5.12
CA CYS A 328 -12.85 -18.06 -3.86
C CYS A 328 -13.73 -17.73 -2.65
N PRO A 329 -14.83 -18.46 -2.39
CA PRO A 329 -15.74 -18.17 -1.28
C PRO A 329 -15.07 -18.21 0.10
N SER A 330 -14.06 -19.06 0.28
CA SER A 330 -13.29 -19.16 1.53
C SER A 330 -12.56 -17.85 1.86
N ALA A 331 -12.06 -17.15 0.85
CA ALA A 331 -11.36 -15.89 1.03
C ALA A 331 -12.24 -14.79 1.65
N ILE A 332 -13.54 -14.81 1.41
CA ILE A 332 -14.49 -13.87 2.03
C ILE A 332 -14.62 -14.14 3.52
N ARG A 333 -14.78 -15.41 3.92
CA ARG A 333 -14.88 -15.79 5.32
C ARG A 333 -13.64 -15.41 6.12
N GLU A 334 -12.47 -15.51 5.49
CA GLU A 334 -11.18 -15.16 6.09
C GLU A 334 -10.81 -13.68 5.92
N ALA A 335 -11.64 -12.88 5.22
CA ALA A 335 -11.35 -11.49 4.87
C ALA A 335 -9.99 -11.30 4.20
N ARG A 336 -9.65 -12.22 3.27
CA ARG A 336 -8.41 -12.17 2.48
C ARG A 336 -8.44 -10.97 1.52
N SER A 337 -7.30 -10.38 1.32
CA SER A 337 -7.11 -9.37 0.27
C SER A 337 -6.77 -10.03 -1.07
N PHE A 338 -6.80 -9.24 -2.12
CA PHE A 338 -6.38 -9.64 -3.46
C PHE A 338 -5.36 -8.63 -4.02
N PRO A 339 -4.45 -9.07 -4.93
CA PRO A 339 -3.44 -8.19 -5.49
C PRO A 339 -4.04 -7.22 -6.53
N ASN A 340 -3.30 -6.16 -6.88
CA ASN A 340 -3.77 -5.15 -7.83
C ASN A 340 -4.16 -5.70 -9.22
N ILE A 341 -3.49 -6.76 -9.68
CA ILE A 341 -3.80 -7.39 -10.97
C ILE A 341 -5.13 -8.14 -10.99
N TYR A 342 -5.72 -8.40 -9.82
CA TYR A 342 -7.01 -9.07 -9.69
C TYR A 342 -8.14 -8.29 -10.38
N GLU A 343 -8.31 -7.00 -10.07
CA GLU A 343 -9.37 -6.18 -10.66
C GLU A 343 -9.15 -5.92 -12.14
N TYR A 344 -7.90 -5.81 -12.60
CA TYR A 344 -7.60 -5.70 -14.02
C TYR A 344 -8.00 -6.95 -14.79
N TYR A 345 -7.79 -8.11 -14.15
CA TYR A 345 -8.12 -9.40 -14.75
C TYR A 345 -9.63 -9.62 -14.83
N ILE A 346 -10.38 -9.36 -13.76
CA ILE A 346 -11.84 -9.55 -13.78
C ILE A 346 -12.56 -8.59 -14.73
N ASP A 347 -11.97 -7.43 -15.03
CA ASP A 347 -12.55 -6.47 -15.97
C ASP A 347 -12.17 -6.76 -17.43
N PHE A 348 -10.91 -7.09 -17.71
CA PHE A 348 -10.38 -7.12 -19.08
C PHE A 348 -9.51 -8.34 -19.38
N GLY A 349 -9.49 -9.34 -18.52
CA GLY A 349 -8.68 -10.53 -18.68
C GLY A 349 -7.16 -10.26 -18.71
N PRO A 350 -6.39 -11.11 -19.38
CA PRO A 350 -4.94 -10.97 -19.48
C PRO A 350 -4.48 -9.64 -20.09
N LEU A 351 -5.23 -9.11 -21.08
CA LEU A 351 -4.93 -7.83 -21.71
C LEU A 351 -5.01 -6.67 -20.71
N GLY A 352 -6.01 -6.67 -19.83
CA GLY A 352 -6.13 -5.69 -18.77
C GLY A 352 -4.90 -5.67 -17.88
N VAL A 353 -4.47 -6.84 -17.43
CA VAL A 353 -3.28 -6.98 -16.58
C VAL A 353 -2.02 -6.40 -17.26
N ILE A 354 -1.80 -6.69 -18.55
CA ILE A 354 -0.66 -6.19 -19.33
C ILE A 354 -0.72 -4.67 -19.47
N VAL A 355 -1.86 -4.14 -19.93
CA VAL A 355 -2.04 -2.70 -20.20
C VAL A 355 -1.89 -1.87 -18.93
N PHE A 356 -2.56 -2.25 -17.84
CA PHE A 356 -2.46 -1.51 -16.58
C PHE A 356 -1.06 -1.61 -15.97
N SER A 357 -0.38 -2.77 -16.05
CA SER A 357 1.00 -2.91 -15.60
C SER A 357 1.96 -2.00 -16.37
N PHE A 358 1.78 -1.85 -17.68
CA PHE A 358 2.54 -0.89 -18.47
C PHE A 358 2.37 0.56 -17.97
N PHE A 359 1.13 1.00 -17.74
CA PHE A 359 0.88 2.35 -17.22
C PHE A 359 1.43 2.56 -15.81
N ILE A 360 1.38 1.55 -14.95
CA ILE A 360 2.01 1.61 -13.62
C ILE A 360 3.52 1.82 -13.78
N GLY A 361 4.17 1.13 -14.71
CA GLY A 361 5.58 1.32 -15.04
C GLY A 361 5.89 2.78 -15.45
N VAL A 362 5.07 3.36 -16.33
CA VAL A 362 5.20 4.77 -16.74
C VAL A 362 5.04 5.72 -15.55
N ILE A 363 4.04 5.49 -14.69
CA ILE A 363 3.81 6.31 -13.48
C ILE A 363 5.00 6.21 -12.53
N CYS A 364 5.49 5.01 -12.26
CA CYS A 364 6.65 4.78 -11.40
C CYS A 364 7.88 5.52 -11.92
N ARG A 365 8.10 5.53 -13.23
CA ARG A 365 9.20 6.26 -13.85
C ARG A 365 9.06 7.78 -13.69
N LYS A 366 7.86 8.33 -13.88
CA LYS A 366 7.59 9.76 -13.66
C LYS A 366 7.76 10.14 -12.19
N MET A 367 7.34 9.29 -11.27
CA MET A 367 7.50 9.52 -9.84
C MET A 367 8.96 9.48 -9.40
N LEU A 368 9.84 8.74 -10.09
CA LEU A 368 11.28 8.77 -9.84
C LEU A 368 11.87 10.17 -10.08
N ASP A 369 11.35 10.94 -11.03
CA ASP A 369 11.80 12.31 -11.26
C ASP A 369 11.48 13.22 -10.06
N PHE A 370 10.42 12.89 -9.30
CA PHE A 370 10.11 13.57 -8.04
C PHE A 370 11.13 13.22 -6.94
N TYR A 371 11.54 11.97 -6.87
CA TYR A 371 12.59 11.53 -5.94
C TYR A 371 13.94 12.21 -6.21
N ASN A 372 14.30 12.35 -7.47
CA ASN A 372 15.57 12.95 -7.89
C ASN A 372 15.57 14.49 -7.86
N SER A 373 14.42 15.12 -7.68
CA SER A 373 14.26 16.58 -7.66
C SER A 373 14.95 17.23 -6.45
N CYS A 374 15.33 18.50 -6.60
CA CYS A 374 15.79 19.36 -5.51
C CYS A 374 14.65 19.84 -4.58
N SER A 375 13.40 19.68 -4.98
CA SER A 375 12.23 20.20 -4.24
C SER A 375 11.78 19.23 -3.15
N ILE A 376 11.80 19.67 -1.88
CA ILE A 376 11.27 18.91 -0.72
C ILE A 376 9.81 18.50 -0.95
N TYR A 377 8.99 19.36 -1.54
CA TYR A 377 7.61 19.05 -1.88
C TYR A 377 7.47 17.82 -2.77
N LYS A 378 8.26 17.73 -3.85
CA LYS A 378 8.25 16.58 -4.76
C LYS A 378 8.77 15.32 -4.09
N ILE A 379 9.80 15.45 -3.24
CA ILE A 379 10.35 14.32 -2.48
C ILE A 379 9.31 13.75 -1.51
N ILE A 380 8.51 14.59 -0.83
CA ILE A 380 7.41 14.13 0.02
C ILE A 380 6.31 13.46 -0.80
N CYS A 381 5.94 14.02 -1.96
CA CYS A 381 5.00 13.36 -2.88
C CYS A 381 5.47 11.95 -3.23
N TYR A 382 6.76 11.80 -3.54
CA TYR A 382 7.37 10.50 -3.82
C TYR A 382 7.36 9.56 -2.61
N ALA A 383 7.70 10.06 -1.44
CA ALA A 383 7.74 9.28 -0.21
C ALA A 383 6.35 8.67 0.13
N ILE A 384 5.28 9.44 -0.06
CA ILE A 384 3.91 8.97 0.08
C ILE A 384 3.57 7.95 -1.01
N PHE A 385 3.96 8.23 -2.26
CA PHE A 385 3.73 7.34 -3.39
C PHE A 385 4.33 5.95 -3.16
N ILE A 386 5.58 5.86 -2.69
CA ILE A 386 6.24 4.58 -2.44
C ILE A 386 5.52 3.79 -1.33
N GLY A 387 5.15 4.45 -0.24
CA GLY A 387 4.37 3.80 0.82
C GLY A 387 3.00 3.32 0.31
N PHE A 388 2.33 4.13 -0.50
CA PHE A 388 1.08 3.77 -1.17
C PHE A 388 1.25 2.59 -2.13
N MET A 389 2.35 2.51 -2.89
CA MET A 389 2.63 1.42 -3.84
C MET A 389 2.61 0.04 -3.17
N ILE A 390 3.14 -0.08 -1.96
CA ILE A 390 3.12 -1.35 -1.22
C ILE A 390 1.68 -1.79 -0.95
N GLN A 391 0.85 -0.85 -0.48
CA GLN A 391 -0.56 -1.12 -0.26
C GLN A 391 -1.29 -1.44 -1.57
N PHE A 392 -0.98 -0.72 -2.63
CA PHE A 392 -1.54 -0.92 -3.96
C PHE A 392 -1.27 -2.32 -4.52
N ILE A 393 -0.05 -2.84 -4.33
CA ILE A 393 0.30 -4.20 -4.77
C ILE A 393 -0.40 -5.26 -3.93
N ASN A 394 -0.43 -5.10 -2.60
CA ASN A 394 -0.94 -6.11 -1.68
C ASN A 394 -2.47 -6.08 -1.50
N ARG A 395 -3.12 -4.96 -1.80
CA ARG A 395 -4.57 -4.80 -1.70
C ARG A 395 -5.07 -4.02 -2.91
N GLY A 396 -5.36 -4.75 -3.97
CA GLY A 396 -5.68 -4.20 -5.27
C GLY A 396 -7.07 -3.59 -5.41
N TYR A 397 -7.83 -3.39 -4.32
CA TYR A 397 -9.15 -2.79 -4.38
C TYR A 397 -9.07 -1.30 -4.75
N ILE A 398 -9.22 -1.02 -6.05
CA ILE A 398 -9.00 0.30 -6.66
C ILE A 398 -9.88 1.37 -6.01
N ALA A 399 -11.13 1.07 -5.69
CA ALA A 399 -12.04 2.03 -5.07
C ALA A 399 -11.49 2.55 -3.73
N GLN A 400 -11.07 1.64 -2.83
CA GLN A 400 -10.47 2.02 -1.56
C GLN A 400 -9.13 2.74 -1.75
N LEU A 401 -8.32 2.25 -2.69
CA LEU A 401 -7.01 2.82 -2.98
C LEU A 401 -7.12 4.22 -3.57
N PHE A 402 -8.11 4.48 -4.41
CA PHE A 402 -8.35 5.81 -4.96
C PHE A 402 -8.74 6.80 -3.85
N SER A 403 -9.64 6.40 -2.95
CA SER A 403 -9.97 7.20 -1.77
C SER A 403 -8.73 7.49 -0.92
N LEU A 404 -7.97 6.46 -0.57
CA LEU A 404 -6.72 6.59 0.17
C LEU A 404 -5.74 7.56 -0.52
N PHE A 405 -5.56 7.42 -1.83
CA PHE A 405 -4.70 8.31 -2.61
C PHE A 405 -5.15 9.76 -2.49
N VAL A 406 -6.44 10.05 -2.67
CA VAL A 406 -6.99 11.40 -2.55
C VAL A 406 -6.69 12.00 -1.17
N PHE A 407 -6.98 11.27 -0.10
CA PHE A 407 -6.75 11.76 1.27
C PHE A 407 -5.27 11.89 1.62
N LEU A 408 -4.39 11.06 1.07
CA LEU A 408 -2.94 11.19 1.27
C LEU A 408 -2.35 12.40 0.55
N TYR A 409 -2.84 12.72 -0.66
CA TYR A 409 -2.29 13.82 -1.46
C TYR A 409 -2.99 15.16 -1.23
N PHE A 410 -4.23 15.17 -0.77
CA PHE A 410 -4.97 16.40 -0.52
C PHE A 410 -4.24 17.40 0.39
N PRO A 411 -3.63 17.01 1.52
CA PRO A 411 -2.91 17.94 2.39
C PRO A 411 -1.73 18.62 1.69
N LEU A 412 -1.10 17.98 0.70
CA LEU A 412 0.00 18.56 -0.05
C LEU A 412 -0.41 19.86 -0.76
N LEU A 413 -1.65 19.95 -1.24
CA LEU A 413 -2.16 21.16 -1.89
C LEU A 413 -2.05 22.38 -0.96
N ALA A 414 -2.26 22.18 0.34
CA ALA A 414 -2.15 23.24 1.34
C ALA A 414 -0.72 23.81 1.47
N TYR A 415 0.30 23.04 1.09
CA TYR A 415 1.70 23.45 1.16
C TYR A 415 2.26 23.97 -0.17
N ARG A 416 1.59 23.72 -1.30
CA ARG A 416 2.06 24.03 -2.64
C ARG A 416 2.55 25.47 -2.80
N LYS A 417 1.86 26.43 -2.18
CA LYS A 417 2.21 27.86 -2.25
C LYS A 417 3.60 28.19 -1.69
N TYR A 418 4.07 27.48 -0.68
CA TYR A 418 5.37 27.73 -0.06
C TYR A 418 6.54 27.32 -0.96
N PHE A 419 6.33 26.32 -1.80
CA PHE A 419 7.35 25.79 -2.71
C PHE A 419 7.30 26.45 -4.10
N ARG A 420 6.20 27.06 -4.48
CA ARG A 420 6.05 27.77 -5.77
C ARG A 420 6.90 29.02 -5.83
N LYS A 421 7.01 29.78 -4.73
CA LYS A 421 7.84 30.99 -4.66
C LYS A 421 9.34 30.68 -4.69
N SER A 422 9.78 29.57 -4.12
CA SER A 422 11.19 29.21 -4.09
C SER A 422 11.72 28.81 -5.47
N ASN A 423 10.91 28.14 -6.30
CA ASN A 423 11.29 27.79 -7.67
C ASN A 423 11.47 29.04 -8.58
N PHE A 424 10.76 30.12 -8.30
CA PHE A 424 10.87 31.36 -9.08
C PHE A 424 12.20 32.09 -8.81
N GLN A 425 12.69 32.08 -7.58
CA GLN A 425 13.99 32.68 -7.24
C GLN A 425 15.18 31.90 -7.83
N TYR A 426 15.07 30.58 -7.96
CA TYR A 426 16.13 29.76 -8.54
C TYR A 426 16.29 29.95 -10.05
N ASN A 427 15.19 30.18 -10.78
CA ASN A 427 15.24 30.45 -12.23
C ASN A 427 15.77 31.85 -12.59
N ILE A 428 15.78 32.76 -11.65
CA ILE A 428 16.35 34.12 -11.84
C ILE A 428 17.86 34.12 -11.54
N SER A 429 18.35 33.15 -10.76
CA SER A 429 19.76 33.05 -10.36
C SER A 429 20.60 32.08 -11.24
N LYS A 430 19.99 31.50 -12.26
CA LYS A 430 20.65 30.77 -13.36
C LYS A 430 20.67 31.60 -14.61
#